data_0f3e52a4b8c94c90042c73c20d3293bf
#
_entry.id   0f3e52a4b8c94c90042c73c20d3293bf
#
_cell.length_a   1.000
_cell.length_b   1.000
_cell.length_c   1.000
_cell.angle_alpha   90.00
_cell.angle_beta   90.00
_cell.angle_gamma   90.00
#
_symmetry.space_group_name_H-M   'P 1'
#
loop_
_entity.id
_entity.type
_entity.pdbx_description
1 polymer ?
#
loop_
_entity_poly.entity_id
_entity_poly.type
_entity_poly.pdbx_seq_one_letter_code
_entity_poly.pdbx_strand_id
1 'polypeptide(L)'
;MSEQRMAVLIDADNVPYSSIKEMLEEVAKNGTPTIKRIYADWTKPNANGWKAVLLENAITPIQQYSYTSGKNSSDSALIIDAMDILYGNQVDAFCIVSSDSDFTRLATRLRESGKKVMGIGEKKTPLPFITACDKFVYIEILKQKTLPSKSETKQKDGKKEVGPMNRVDQKLVTLLKESVGDLADDTGWTFLGELGNFLIKKKRDFDPRNYGFQKLLPLIKSTNEFDVDIRETTNKNTKHIYVKIKE
;
A
#
# COMPACT_ATOMS: atom_id res chain seq x y z
N MET A 1 -4.16 3.15 22.23
CA MET A 1 -4.80 2.23 21.25
C MET A 1 -3.88 1.06 21.09
N SER A 2 -4.36 -0.19 21.21
CA SER A 2 -3.53 -1.37 20.97
C SER A 2 -3.09 -1.37 19.50
N GLU A 3 -1.82 -1.64 19.27
CA GLU A 3 -1.25 -1.72 17.92
C GLU A 3 -1.89 -2.90 17.18
N GLN A 4 -2.33 -2.67 15.93
CA GLN A 4 -3.09 -3.65 15.15
C GLN A 4 -2.17 -4.79 14.71
N ARG A 5 -2.45 -6.03 15.13
CA ARG A 5 -1.68 -7.23 14.73
C ARG A 5 -2.01 -7.60 13.28
N MET A 6 -0.99 -7.87 12.49
CA MET A 6 -1.16 -8.10 11.05
C MET A 6 -0.49 -9.42 10.61
N ALA A 7 -1.20 -10.20 9.78
CA ALA A 7 -0.63 -11.30 9.04
C ALA A 7 -0.18 -10.82 7.66
N VAL A 8 1.09 -11.03 7.34
CA VAL A 8 1.70 -10.71 6.03
C VAL A 8 1.90 -12.00 5.27
N LEU A 9 1.14 -12.16 4.17
CA LEU A 9 1.11 -13.34 3.33
C LEU A 9 1.65 -12.98 1.95
N ILE A 10 2.78 -13.58 1.56
CA ILE A 10 3.57 -13.18 0.40
C ILE A 10 3.53 -14.30 -0.64
N ASP A 11 3.07 -13.96 -1.83
CA ASP A 11 3.15 -14.80 -3.01
C ASP A 11 4.52 -14.58 -3.69
N ALA A 12 5.43 -15.56 -3.56
CA ALA A 12 6.80 -15.43 -4.04
C ALA A 12 6.93 -15.38 -5.57
N ASP A 13 5.97 -15.96 -6.28
CA ASP A 13 6.00 -16.05 -7.75
C ASP A 13 5.66 -14.69 -8.40
N ASN A 14 4.92 -13.83 -7.70
CA ASN A 14 4.41 -12.56 -8.19
C ASN A 14 5.07 -11.32 -7.57
N VAL A 15 6.16 -11.48 -6.80
CA VAL A 15 6.80 -10.38 -6.08
C VAL A 15 8.33 -10.47 -6.16
N PRO A 16 9.04 -9.37 -6.43
CA PRO A 16 10.50 -9.37 -6.43
C PRO A 16 11.06 -9.36 -5.00
N TYR A 17 11.91 -10.33 -4.66
CA TYR A 17 12.57 -10.42 -3.35
C TYR A 17 13.39 -9.17 -2.98
N SER A 18 13.88 -8.43 -3.97
CA SER A 18 14.64 -7.19 -3.76
C SER A 18 13.84 -6.04 -3.14
N SER A 19 12.52 -6.15 -3.03
CA SER A 19 11.66 -5.10 -2.49
C SER A 19 11.05 -5.46 -1.13
N ILE A 20 11.46 -6.60 -0.54
CA ILE A 20 10.82 -7.09 0.68
C ILE A 20 11.02 -6.15 1.88
N LYS A 21 12.19 -5.55 1.99
CA LYS A 21 12.50 -4.62 3.08
C LYS A 21 11.56 -3.41 3.05
N GLU A 22 11.44 -2.78 1.90
CA GLU A 22 10.56 -1.63 1.70
C GLU A 22 9.09 -2.00 1.91
N MET A 23 8.68 -3.20 1.49
CA MET A 23 7.33 -3.70 1.74
C MET A 23 7.05 -3.89 3.23
N LEU A 24 7.96 -4.51 3.98
CA LEU A 24 7.80 -4.68 5.43
C LEU A 24 7.83 -3.34 6.19
N GLU A 25 8.65 -2.38 5.75
CA GLU A 25 8.62 -1.01 6.28
C GLU A 25 7.26 -0.33 6.03
N GLU A 26 6.64 -0.56 4.87
CA GLU A 26 5.31 -0.02 4.58
C GLU A 26 4.22 -0.70 5.42
N VAL A 27 4.31 -2.02 5.60
CA VAL A 27 3.41 -2.78 6.48
C VAL A 27 3.49 -2.26 7.92
N ALA A 28 4.68 -2.04 8.45
CA ALA A 28 4.90 -1.55 9.81
C ALA A 28 4.26 -0.19 10.10
N LYS A 29 3.97 0.64 9.09
CA LYS A 29 3.22 1.90 9.25
C LYS A 29 1.72 1.69 9.45
N ASN A 30 1.21 0.50 9.13
CA ASN A 30 -0.21 0.18 9.17
C ASN A 30 -0.58 -0.82 10.29
N GLY A 31 0.42 -1.42 10.94
CA GLY A 31 0.24 -2.37 12.04
C GLY A 31 1.50 -3.17 12.31
N THR A 32 1.48 -3.98 13.37
CA THR A 32 2.59 -4.86 13.75
C THR A 32 2.49 -6.20 13.02
N PRO A 33 3.46 -6.55 12.15
CA PRO A 33 3.46 -7.84 11.46
C PRO A 33 3.84 -8.97 12.44
N THR A 34 2.83 -9.63 13.02
CA THR A 34 3.01 -10.75 13.95
C THR A 34 3.16 -12.11 13.26
N ILE A 35 2.58 -12.24 12.06
CA ILE A 35 2.73 -13.44 11.21
C ILE A 35 3.31 -12.95 9.88
N LYS A 36 4.42 -13.57 9.45
CA LYS A 36 5.05 -13.30 8.14
C LYS A 36 5.32 -14.63 7.46
N ARG A 37 4.58 -14.95 6.41
CA ARG A 37 4.67 -16.18 5.64
C ARG A 37 4.81 -15.91 4.16
N ILE A 38 5.59 -16.75 3.47
CA ILE A 38 5.78 -16.68 2.04
C ILE A 38 5.58 -18.07 1.42
N TYR A 39 4.88 -18.08 0.30
CA TYR A 39 4.42 -19.32 -0.36
C TYR A 39 5.11 -19.48 -1.68
N ALA A 40 5.76 -20.61 -1.88
CA ALA A 40 6.46 -20.97 -3.12
C ALA A 40 6.71 -22.48 -3.23
N ASP A 41 7.08 -22.89 -4.42
CA ASP A 41 7.79 -24.16 -4.60
C ASP A 41 9.30 -23.95 -4.45
N TRP A 42 9.80 -24.17 -3.22
CA TRP A 42 11.20 -23.92 -2.84
C TRP A 42 12.20 -24.88 -3.52
N THR A 43 11.71 -25.88 -4.27
CA THR A 43 12.56 -26.77 -5.05
C THR A 43 12.96 -26.14 -6.40
N LYS A 44 12.29 -25.07 -6.82
CA LYS A 44 12.57 -24.37 -8.07
C LYS A 44 13.74 -23.41 -7.94
N PRO A 45 14.55 -23.22 -9.01
CA PRO A 45 15.71 -22.33 -9.01
C PRO A 45 15.38 -20.86 -8.72
N ASN A 46 14.19 -20.38 -9.13
CA ASN A 46 13.75 -18.98 -8.91
C ASN A 46 13.58 -18.65 -7.43
N ALA A 47 13.39 -19.63 -6.56
CA ALA A 47 13.29 -19.46 -5.11
C ALA A 47 14.64 -19.16 -4.42
N ASN A 48 15.78 -19.43 -5.07
CA ASN A 48 17.10 -19.31 -4.45
C ASN A 48 17.42 -17.88 -3.95
N GLY A 49 16.95 -16.84 -4.65
CA GLY A 49 17.17 -15.44 -4.24
C GLY A 49 16.50 -15.05 -2.93
N TRP A 50 15.50 -15.81 -2.49
CA TRP A 50 14.77 -15.56 -1.25
C TRP A 50 15.50 -15.97 0.03
N LYS A 51 16.39 -16.97 -0.02
CA LYS A 51 16.97 -17.61 1.21
C LYS A 51 17.57 -16.60 2.20
N ALA A 52 18.44 -15.70 1.73
CA ALA A 52 19.05 -14.69 2.61
C ALA A 52 18.01 -13.72 3.16
N VAL A 53 17.13 -13.26 2.29
CA VAL A 53 16.07 -12.28 2.61
C VAL A 53 15.08 -12.83 3.65
N LEU A 54 14.75 -14.12 3.60
CA LEU A 54 13.84 -14.75 4.57
C LEU A 54 14.41 -14.73 5.97
N LEU A 55 15.70 -15.12 6.12
CA LEU A 55 16.39 -15.15 7.43
C LEU A 55 16.52 -13.74 8.02
N GLU A 56 16.97 -12.77 7.22
CA GLU A 56 17.15 -11.39 7.66
C GLU A 56 15.86 -10.72 8.14
N ASN A 57 14.70 -11.15 7.59
CA ASN A 57 13.41 -10.52 7.88
C ASN A 57 12.48 -11.40 8.74
N ALA A 58 12.96 -12.57 9.22
CA ALA A 58 12.18 -13.53 9.98
C ALA A 58 10.86 -13.89 9.28
N ILE A 59 10.92 -14.26 8.00
CA ILE A 59 9.78 -14.69 7.19
C ILE A 59 9.78 -16.22 7.14
N THR A 60 8.66 -16.84 7.46
CA THR A 60 8.50 -18.29 7.43
C THR A 60 8.17 -18.78 6.03
N PRO A 61 9.04 -19.57 5.38
CA PRO A 61 8.73 -20.18 4.10
C PRO A 61 7.73 -21.31 4.24
N ILE A 62 6.70 -21.30 3.41
CA ILE A 62 5.72 -22.39 3.29
C ILE A 62 5.99 -23.09 1.97
N GLN A 63 6.26 -24.40 2.03
CA GLN A 63 6.50 -25.24 0.84
C GLN A 63 5.17 -25.68 0.24
N GLN A 64 5.02 -25.45 -1.06
CA GLN A 64 3.95 -26.05 -1.84
C GLN A 64 4.53 -26.62 -3.15
N TYR A 65 4.49 -27.94 -3.29
CA TYR A 65 4.92 -28.58 -4.52
C TYR A 65 3.95 -28.31 -5.67
N SER A 66 4.50 -27.98 -6.81
CA SER A 66 3.72 -27.84 -8.06
C SER A 66 3.53 -29.23 -8.68
N TYR A 67 2.36 -29.83 -8.50
CA TYR A 67 2.06 -31.18 -9.07
C TYR A 67 1.91 -31.16 -10.60
N THR A 68 1.60 -29.99 -11.17
CA THR A 68 1.47 -29.76 -12.62
C THR A 68 2.02 -28.39 -12.94
N SER A 69 2.77 -28.27 -14.06
CA SER A 69 3.27 -26.98 -14.53
C SER A 69 2.12 -26.03 -14.87
N GLY A 70 2.20 -24.79 -14.40
CA GLY A 70 1.25 -23.72 -14.73
C GLY A 70 -0.04 -23.70 -13.94
N LYS A 71 -0.13 -24.42 -12.80
CA LYS A 71 -1.29 -24.33 -11.86
C LYS A 71 -0.92 -23.58 -10.58
N ASN A 72 -1.86 -22.77 -10.07
CA ASN A 72 -1.79 -21.91 -8.90
C ASN A 72 -1.75 -22.68 -7.57
N SER A 73 -0.76 -23.57 -7.38
CA SER A 73 -0.68 -24.40 -6.17
C SER A 73 -0.25 -23.60 -4.95
N SER A 74 0.67 -22.65 -5.11
CA SER A 74 1.10 -21.69 -4.08
C SER A 74 -0.06 -20.81 -3.61
N ASP A 75 -0.90 -20.35 -4.54
CA ASP A 75 -2.07 -19.50 -4.24
C ASP A 75 -3.08 -20.23 -3.37
N SER A 76 -3.34 -21.53 -3.68
CA SER A 76 -4.23 -22.36 -2.86
C SER A 76 -3.70 -22.52 -1.44
N ALA A 77 -2.40 -22.73 -1.25
CA ALA A 77 -1.78 -22.84 0.06
C ALA A 77 -1.90 -21.52 0.84
N LEU A 78 -1.66 -20.38 0.19
CA LEU A 78 -1.84 -19.05 0.79
C LEU A 78 -3.30 -18.84 1.23
N ILE A 79 -4.28 -19.18 0.37
CA ILE A 79 -5.70 -19.01 0.67
C ILE A 79 -6.12 -19.88 1.87
N ILE A 80 -5.71 -21.16 1.92
CA ILE A 80 -6.03 -22.05 3.03
C ILE A 80 -5.45 -21.51 4.33
N ASP A 81 -4.18 -21.16 4.35
CA ASP A 81 -3.48 -20.65 5.54
C ASP A 81 -4.07 -19.30 6.00
N ALA A 82 -4.45 -18.42 5.07
CA ALA A 82 -5.16 -17.18 5.39
C ALA A 82 -6.49 -17.44 6.11
N MET A 83 -7.23 -18.46 5.69
CA MET A 83 -8.49 -18.84 6.33
C MET A 83 -8.25 -19.46 7.71
N ASP A 84 -7.21 -20.28 7.89
CA ASP A 84 -6.82 -20.83 9.19
C ASP A 84 -6.44 -19.73 10.18
N ILE A 85 -5.66 -18.74 9.74
CA ILE A 85 -5.30 -17.56 10.54
C ILE A 85 -6.56 -16.73 10.88
N LEU A 86 -7.49 -16.57 9.94
CA LEU A 86 -8.76 -15.86 10.16
C LEU A 86 -9.58 -16.54 11.26
N TYR A 87 -9.80 -17.83 11.16
CA TYR A 87 -10.59 -18.59 12.14
C TYR A 87 -9.89 -18.74 13.49
N GLY A 88 -8.56 -18.77 13.50
CA GLY A 88 -7.76 -18.71 14.71
C GLY A 88 -7.83 -17.38 15.45
N ASN A 89 -8.42 -16.35 14.84
CA ASN A 89 -8.58 -14.98 15.37
C ASN A 89 -7.30 -14.38 15.98
N GLN A 90 -6.16 -14.69 15.37
CA GLN A 90 -4.83 -14.33 15.89
C GLN A 90 -4.43 -12.89 15.48
N VAL A 91 -5.07 -12.33 14.46
CA VAL A 91 -4.73 -11.02 13.89
C VAL A 91 -5.96 -10.13 13.67
N ASP A 92 -5.72 -8.84 13.58
CA ASP A 92 -6.74 -7.82 13.37
C ASP A 92 -6.79 -7.38 11.90
N ALA A 93 -5.70 -7.63 11.15
CA ALA A 93 -5.54 -7.25 9.76
C ALA A 93 -4.72 -8.27 8.96
N PHE A 94 -4.87 -8.23 7.64
CA PHE A 94 -4.09 -9.00 6.68
C PHE A 94 -3.40 -8.08 5.69
N CYS A 95 -2.17 -8.41 5.32
CA CYS A 95 -1.48 -7.85 4.17
C CYS A 95 -1.23 -8.96 3.16
N ILE A 96 -1.85 -8.87 1.98
CA ILE A 96 -1.65 -9.80 0.87
C ILE A 96 -0.67 -9.14 -0.10
N VAL A 97 0.47 -9.79 -0.31
CA VAL A 97 1.53 -9.29 -1.18
C VAL A 97 1.54 -10.12 -2.45
N SER A 98 0.83 -9.67 -3.45
CA SER A 98 0.70 -10.28 -4.78
C SER A 98 0.12 -9.29 -5.80
N SER A 99 0.32 -9.57 -7.08
CA SER A 99 -0.31 -8.87 -8.20
C SER A 99 -1.39 -9.72 -8.88
N ASP A 100 -1.76 -10.87 -8.30
CA ASP A 100 -2.73 -11.78 -8.89
C ASP A 100 -4.16 -11.43 -8.49
N SER A 101 -5.07 -11.47 -9.47
CA SER A 101 -6.51 -11.27 -9.27
C SER A 101 -7.21 -12.42 -8.55
N ASP A 102 -6.60 -13.60 -8.50
CA ASP A 102 -7.15 -14.80 -7.87
C ASP A 102 -7.36 -14.60 -6.36
N PHE A 103 -6.58 -13.69 -5.75
CA PHE A 103 -6.75 -13.28 -4.35
C PHE A 103 -7.92 -12.31 -4.10
N THR A 104 -8.65 -11.85 -5.14
CA THR A 104 -9.81 -10.95 -4.99
C THR A 104 -10.86 -11.52 -4.04
N ARG A 105 -11.21 -12.80 -4.19
CA ARG A 105 -12.22 -13.45 -3.31
C ARG A 105 -11.71 -13.62 -1.89
N LEU A 106 -10.43 -13.90 -1.70
CA LEU A 106 -9.81 -13.95 -0.38
C LEU A 106 -9.91 -12.59 0.32
N ALA A 107 -9.46 -11.50 -0.34
CA ALA A 107 -9.51 -10.16 0.21
C ALA A 107 -10.94 -9.77 0.61
N THR A 108 -11.94 -10.05 -0.25
CA THR A 108 -13.35 -9.81 0.04
C THR A 108 -13.80 -10.61 1.27
N ARG A 109 -13.47 -11.90 1.35
CA ARG A 109 -13.88 -12.78 2.46
C ARG A 109 -13.30 -12.32 3.80
N LEU A 110 -12.04 -11.91 3.82
CA LEU A 110 -11.38 -11.38 5.02
C LEU A 110 -12.08 -10.10 5.51
N ARG A 111 -12.44 -9.19 4.59
CA ARG A 111 -13.17 -7.97 4.94
C ARG A 111 -14.59 -8.23 5.42
N GLU A 112 -15.31 -9.17 4.80
CA GLU A 112 -16.64 -9.63 5.26
C GLU A 112 -16.59 -10.15 6.70
N SER A 113 -15.45 -10.71 7.12
CA SER A 113 -15.19 -11.17 8.49
C SER A 113 -14.73 -10.04 9.44
N GLY A 114 -14.80 -8.77 9.01
CA GLY A 114 -14.44 -7.61 9.82
C GLY A 114 -12.94 -7.34 9.93
N LYS A 115 -12.10 -8.06 9.18
CA LYS A 115 -10.65 -7.82 9.18
C LYS A 115 -10.28 -6.70 8.20
N LYS A 116 -9.25 -5.91 8.53
CA LYS A 116 -8.67 -4.96 7.60
C LYS A 116 -7.78 -5.68 6.59
N VAL A 117 -7.86 -5.30 5.33
CA VAL A 117 -7.05 -5.91 4.25
C VAL A 117 -6.25 -4.85 3.52
N MET A 118 -4.93 -4.99 3.58
CA MET A 118 -3.97 -4.23 2.79
C MET A 118 -3.47 -5.09 1.63
N GLY A 119 -3.43 -4.55 0.43
CA GLY A 119 -2.78 -5.17 -0.73
C GLY A 119 -1.45 -4.48 -1.01
N ILE A 120 -0.44 -5.24 -1.38
CA ILE A 120 0.82 -4.72 -1.96
C ILE A 120 1.08 -5.50 -3.25
N GLY A 121 1.24 -4.79 -4.37
CA GLY A 121 1.47 -5.41 -5.67
C GLY A 121 2.07 -4.44 -6.68
N GLU A 122 2.35 -4.94 -7.87
CA GLU A 122 2.88 -4.13 -8.96
C GLU A 122 1.76 -3.31 -9.65
N LYS A 123 2.14 -2.30 -10.42
CA LYS A 123 1.22 -1.45 -11.20
C LYS A 123 0.31 -2.23 -12.15
N LYS A 124 0.72 -3.42 -12.58
CA LYS A 124 -0.06 -4.32 -13.44
C LYS A 124 -1.23 -5.01 -12.72
N THR A 125 -1.31 -4.89 -11.38
CA THR A 125 -2.36 -5.56 -10.57
C THR A 125 -3.75 -5.18 -11.07
N PRO A 126 -4.64 -6.17 -11.33
CA PRO A 126 -5.99 -5.90 -11.81
C PRO A 126 -6.84 -5.14 -10.80
N LEU A 127 -7.68 -4.22 -11.30
CA LEU A 127 -8.55 -3.37 -10.50
C LEU A 127 -9.46 -4.14 -9.52
N PRO A 128 -10.03 -5.32 -9.86
CA PRO A 128 -10.83 -6.09 -8.92
C PRO A 128 -10.11 -6.41 -7.61
N PHE A 129 -8.83 -6.81 -7.66
CA PHE A 129 -8.07 -7.08 -6.44
C PHE A 129 -7.78 -5.81 -5.65
N ILE A 130 -7.43 -4.71 -6.33
CA ILE A 130 -7.20 -3.40 -5.69
C ILE A 130 -8.44 -2.95 -4.93
N THR A 131 -9.61 -3.02 -5.54
CA THR A 131 -10.88 -2.59 -4.92
C THR A 131 -11.35 -3.52 -3.81
N ALA A 132 -10.97 -4.78 -3.85
CA ALA A 132 -11.24 -5.74 -2.78
C ALA A 132 -10.46 -5.44 -1.49
N CYS A 133 -9.36 -4.70 -1.55
CA CYS A 133 -8.59 -4.28 -0.38
C CYS A 133 -9.19 -3.02 0.28
N ASP A 134 -8.86 -2.75 1.55
CA ASP A 134 -9.14 -1.46 2.20
C ASP A 134 -8.12 -0.40 1.81
N LYS A 135 -6.88 -0.82 1.55
CA LYS A 135 -5.77 0.00 1.05
C LYS A 135 -4.91 -0.83 0.12
N PHE A 136 -4.44 -0.23 -0.97
CA PHE A 136 -3.51 -0.87 -1.90
C PHE A 136 -2.27 0.01 -2.13
N VAL A 137 -1.08 -0.59 -2.09
CA VAL A 137 0.20 0.11 -2.28
C VAL A 137 0.98 -0.55 -3.41
N TYR A 138 1.44 0.26 -4.35
CA TYR A 138 2.26 -0.22 -5.46
C TYR A 138 3.73 -0.38 -5.06
N ILE A 139 4.33 -1.50 -5.43
CA ILE A 139 5.75 -1.81 -5.15
C ILE A 139 6.68 -0.74 -5.75
N GLU A 140 6.31 -0.20 -6.91
CA GLU A 140 7.11 0.81 -7.62
C GLU A 140 7.33 2.09 -6.80
N ILE A 141 6.35 2.53 -6.02
CA ILE A 141 6.51 3.72 -5.17
C ILE A 141 7.37 3.46 -3.93
N LEU A 142 7.48 2.21 -3.50
CA LEU A 142 8.33 1.85 -2.37
C LEU A 142 9.80 1.94 -2.75
N LYS A 143 10.16 1.53 -3.97
CA LYS A 143 11.53 1.60 -4.52
C LYS A 143 12.05 3.04 -4.69
N GLN A 144 11.17 4.02 -4.91
CA GLN A 144 11.57 5.43 -5.08
C GLN A 144 12.17 6.06 -3.81
N LYS A 145 11.93 5.50 -2.62
CA LYS A 145 12.49 5.98 -1.35
C LYS A 145 13.99 5.72 -1.18
N THR A 146 14.54 4.75 -1.88
CA THR A 146 15.97 4.36 -1.76
C THR A 146 16.90 5.26 -2.57
N LEU A 147 16.38 6.17 -3.39
CA LEU A 147 17.18 7.17 -4.08
C LEU A 147 17.28 8.44 -3.20
N PRO A 148 18.48 8.86 -2.73
CA PRO A 148 18.63 10.10 -2.01
C PRO A 148 18.17 11.25 -2.91
N SER A 149 17.31 12.13 -2.38
CA SER A 149 16.97 13.39 -3.01
C SER A 149 18.25 14.25 -3.12
N LYS A 150 19.00 14.11 -4.20
CA LYS A 150 20.02 15.08 -4.58
C LYS A 150 19.32 16.27 -5.22
N SER A 151 19.29 17.36 -4.46
CA SER A 151 19.20 18.71 -5.02
C SER A 151 20.21 18.85 -6.16
N GLU A 152 19.69 19.33 -7.31
CA GLU A 152 20.41 20.00 -8.39
C GLU A 152 21.92 19.76 -8.51
N THR A 153 22.34 18.92 -9.45
CA THR A 153 23.43 19.25 -10.40
C THR A 153 23.61 18.15 -11.46
N LYS A 154 23.46 18.58 -12.72
CA LYS A 154 24.06 18.12 -14.00
C LYS A 154 24.31 16.62 -14.26
N GLN A 155 23.52 16.12 -15.23
CA GLN A 155 23.85 15.16 -16.31
C GLN A 155 25.17 14.39 -16.24
N LYS A 156 25.07 13.02 -16.17
CA LYS A 156 25.58 12.05 -17.15
C LYS A 156 25.24 10.62 -16.72
N ASP A 157 24.96 9.81 -17.75
CA ASP A 157 24.83 8.35 -17.80
C ASP A 157 23.50 7.70 -17.37
N GLY A 158 22.67 7.45 -18.39
CA GLY A 158 22.03 6.21 -18.78
C GLY A 158 21.16 5.41 -17.81
N LYS A 159 20.71 5.91 -16.64
CA LYS A 159 19.66 5.26 -15.83
C LYS A 159 18.34 6.01 -16.04
N LYS A 160 17.33 5.31 -16.60
CA LYS A 160 15.96 5.80 -16.70
C LYS A 160 15.50 6.26 -15.31
N GLU A 161 15.35 7.58 -15.14
CA GLU A 161 14.62 8.12 -13.99
C GLU A 161 13.17 7.61 -14.07
N VAL A 162 12.77 6.86 -13.07
CA VAL A 162 11.38 6.44 -12.92
C VAL A 162 10.61 7.67 -12.44
N GLY A 163 10.02 8.40 -13.38
CA GLY A 163 9.15 9.52 -13.08
C GLY A 163 7.93 9.12 -12.24
N PRO A 164 7.10 10.08 -11.80
CA PRO A 164 5.89 9.78 -11.03
C PRO A 164 5.01 8.80 -11.82
N MET A 165 4.39 7.85 -11.12
CA MET A 165 3.58 6.79 -11.70
C MET A 165 2.36 7.37 -12.43
N ASN A 166 1.76 8.41 -11.85
CA ASN A 166 0.60 9.12 -12.38
C ASN A 166 0.91 10.62 -12.52
N ARG A 167 0.23 11.27 -13.44
CA ARG A 167 0.26 12.74 -13.57
C ARG A 167 -0.82 13.35 -12.69
N VAL A 168 -0.58 14.58 -12.22
CA VAL A 168 -1.63 15.42 -11.64
C VAL A 168 -2.52 15.87 -12.80
N ASP A 169 -3.64 15.18 -12.98
CA ASP A 169 -4.61 15.40 -14.06
C ASP A 169 -5.94 15.93 -13.50
N GLN A 170 -6.85 16.29 -14.39
CA GLN A 170 -8.17 16.79 -14.03
C GLN A 170 -8.99 15.78 -13.22
N LYS A 171 -8.78 14.46 -13.42
CA LYS A 171 -9.50 13.42 -12.66
C LYS A 171 -9.10 13.44 -11.19
N LEU A 172 -7.80 13.63 -10.92
CA LEU A 172 -7.31 13.77 -9.56
C LEU A 172 -7.86 15.06 -8.92
N VAL A 173 -7.83 16.19 -9.64
CA VAL A 173 -8.35 17.46 -9.13
C VAL A 173 -9.84 17.34 -8.79
N THR A 174 -10.62 16.71 -9.66
CA THR A 174 -12.05 16.45 -9.41
C THR A 174 -12.25 15.61 -8.17
N LEU A 175 -11.50 14.48 -8.03
CA LEU A 175 -11.56 13.63 -6.84
C LEU A 175 -11.24 14.40 -5.55
N LEU A 176 -10.22 15.28 -5.59
CA LEU A 176 -9.84 16.08 -4.44
C LEU A 176 -10.93 17.11 -4.10
N LYS A 177 -11.47 17.84 -5.09
CA LYS A 177 -12.56 18.84 -4.91
C LYS A 177 -13.81 18.19 -4.33
N GLU A 178 -14.28 17.12 -4.92
CA GLU A 178 -15.44 16.36 -4.41
C GLU A 178 -15.20 15.91 -2.97
N SER A 179 -14.01 15.36 -2.67
CA SER A 179 -13.70 14.85 -1.34
C SER A 179 -13.59 15.96 -0.29
N VAL A 180 -13.09 17.13 -0.66
CA VAL A 180 -13.08 18.30 0.22
C VAL A 180 -14.51 18.79 0.44
N GLY A 181 -15.32 18.90 -0.63
CA GLY A 181 -16.72 19.32 -0.51
C GLY A 181 -17.56 18.39 0.35
N ASP A 182 -17.38 17.06 0.25
CA ASP A 182 -18.12 16.07 1.04
C ASP A 182 -17.79 16.11 2.54
N LEU A 183 -16.61 16.62 2.92
CA LEU A 183 -16.12 16.68 4.31
C LEU A 183 -16.10 18.11 4.88
N ALA A 184 -16.42 19.11 4.06
CA ALA A 184 -16.33 20.52 4.46
C ALA A 184 -17.30 20.84 5.61
N ASP A 185 -16.81 21.61 6.57
CA ASP A 185 -17.65 22.24 7.59
C ASP A 185 -18.46 23.39 7.00
N ASP A 186 -19.32 24.03 7.82
CA ASP A 186 -20.17 25.15 7.41
C ASP A 186 -19.39 26.36 6.86
N THR A 187 -18.09 26.42 7.11
CA THR A 187 -17.18 27.47 6.61
C THR A 187 -16.43 27.07 5.36
N GLY A 188 -16.67 25.82 4.88
CA GLY A 188 -16.03 25.25 3.68
C GLY A 188 -14.64 24.64 3.93
N TRP A 189 -14.19 24.55 5.18
CA TRP A 189 -12.89 23.96 5.54
C TRP A 189 -12.98 22.48 5.88
N THR A 190 -11.99 21.72 5.44
CA THR A 190 -11.84 20.29 5.70
C THR A 190 -10.51 19.99 6.38
N PHE A 191 -10.50 19.17 7.43
CA PHE A 191 -9.27 18.73 8.09
C PHE A 191 -8.48 17.78 7.19
N LEU A 192 -7.20 18.08 6.95
CA LEU A 192 -6.34 17.34 6.01
C LEU A 192 -6.19 15.86 6.40
N GLY A 193 -6.19 15.54 7.69
CA GLY A 193 -6.08 14.16 8.18
C GLY A 193 -7.31 13.31 7.83
N GLU A 194 -8.50 13.90 7.96
CA GLU A 194 -9.77 13.24 7.58
C GLU A 194 -9.86 13.09 6.06
N LEU A 195 -9.45 14.13 5.31
CA LEU A 195 -9.40 14.07 3.86
C LEU A 195 -8.52 12.93 3.36
N GLY A 196 -7.32 12.72 3.96
CA GLY A 196 -6.44 11.63 3.58
C GLY A 196 -7.09 10.26 3.76
N ASN A 197 -7.75 10.04 4.90
CA ASN A 197 -8.48 8.79 5.17
C ASN A 197 -9.68 8.60 4.22
N PHE A 198 -10.38 9.67 3.89
CA PHE A 198 -11.54 9.63 3.00
C PHE A 198 -11.14 9.33 1.55
N LEU A 199 -10.04 9.92 1.08
CA LEU A 199 -9.49 9.64 -0.25
C LEU A 199 -9.14 8.16 -0.43
N ILE A 200 -8.54 7.51 0.57
CA ILE A 200 -8.27 6.06 0.54
C ILE A 200 -9.56 5.25 0.50
N LYS A 201 -10.63 5.69 1.18
CA LYS A 201 -11.94 5.02 1.12
C LYS A 201 -12.59 5.14 -0.27
N LYS A 202 -12.47 6.29 -0.93
CA LYS A 202 -12.99 6.51 -2.30
C LYS A 202 -12.15 5.79 -3.37
N LYS A 203 -10.81 5.80 -3.21
CA LYS A 203 -9.85 5.22 -4.14
C LYS A 203 -8.78 4.45 -3.38
N ARG A 204 -8.88 3.12 -3.34
CA ARG A 204 -8.08 2.21 -2.50
C ARG A 204 -6.57 2.29 -2.74
N ASP A 205 -6.17 2.60 -3.96
CA ASP A 205 -4.79 2.81 -4.38
C ASP A 205 -4.34 4.28 -4.32
N PHE A 206 -5.15 5.16 -3.69
CA PHE A 206 -4.76 6.56 -3.54
C PHE A 206 -3.54 6.68 -2.61
N ASP A 207 -2.46 7.20 -3.17
CA ASP A 207 -1.25 7.57 -2.42
C ASP A 207 -0.62 8.79 -3.12
N PRO A 208 -0.28 9.87 -2.40
CA PRO A 208 0.39 11.03 -2.98
C PRO A 208 1.69 10.68 -3.71
N ARG A 209 2.37 9.61 -3.30
CA ARG A 209 3.61 9.11 -3.91
C ARG A 209 3.40 8.63 -5.34
N ASN A 210 2.20 8.16 -5.70
CA ASN A 210 1.85 7.81 -7.09
C ASN A 210 1.96 9.01 -8.02
N TYR A 211 1.80 10.22 -7.48
CA TYR A 211 1.86 11.49 -8.19
C TYR A 211 3.19 12.23 -8.00
N GLY A 212 4.19 11.60 -7.38
CA GLY A 212 5.51 12.17 -7.14
C GLY A 212 5.63 13.00 -5.85
N PHE A 213 4.63 13.02 -4.98
CA PHE A 213 4.64 13.80 -3.74
C PHE A 213 4.75 12.89 -2.51
N GLN A 214 5.65 13.22 -1.59
CA GLN A 214 5.85 12.43 -0.36
C GLN A 214 4.68 12.52 0.63
N LYS A 215 3.87 13.58 0.56
CA LYS A 215 2.75 13.85 1.48
C LYS A 215 1.57 14.47 0.73
N LEU A 216 0.37 14.37 1.32
CA LEU A 216 -0.86 14.90 0.74
C LEU A 216 -0.83 16.43 0.59
N LEU A 217 -0.33 17.17 1.57
CA LEU A 217 -0.30 18.63 1.52
C LEU A 217 0.48 19.20 0.32
N PRO A 218 1.71 18.77 0.00
CA PRO A 218 2.40 19.19 -1.22
C PRO A 218 1.63 18.85 -2.50
N LEU A 219 0.98 17.69 -2.57
CA LEU A 219 0.13 17.33 -3.71
C LEU A 219 -1.03 18.32 -3.88
N ILE A 220 -1.76 18.64 -2.81
CA ILE A 220 -2.87 19.59 -2.83
C ILE A 220 -2.38 20.97 -3.28
N LYS A 221 -1.27 21.44 -2.71
CA LYS A 221 -0.69 22.75 -3.09
C LYS A 221 -0.29 22.81 -4.56
N SER A 222 0.18 21.71 -5.14
CA SER A 222 0.59 21.66 -6.55
C SER A 222 -0.55 21.83 -7.55
N THR A 223 -1.80 21.61 -7.14
CA THR A 223 -2.97 21.78 -7.98
C THR A 223 -3.40 23.24 -8.11
N ASN A 224 -2.98 24.12 -7.20
CA ASN A 224 -3.40 25.55 -7.08
C ASN A 224 -4.91 25.77 -6.91
N GLU A 225 -5.70 24.74 -6.65
CA GLU A 225 -7.16 24.78 -6.56
C GLU A 225 -7.70 24.92 -5.13
N PHE A 226 -6.79 24.96 -4.14
CA PHE A 226 -7.16 24.95 -2.73
C PHE A 226 -6.41 26.01 -1.93
N ASP A 227 -7.13 26.63 -0.99
CA ASP A 227 -6.54 27.39 0.10
C ASP A 227 -6.13 26.46 1.23
N VAL A 228 -5.09 26.86 1.96
CA VAL A 228 -4.52 26.06 3.07
C VAL A 228 -4.41 26.94 4.29
N ASP A 229 -5.03 26.53 5.39
CA ASP A 229 -4.94 27.17 6.69
C ASP A 229 -4.23 26.24 7.70
N ILE A 230 -3.31 26.81 8.48
CA ILE A 230 -2.54 26.07 9.49
C ILE A 230 -2.90 26.62 10.86
N ARG A 231 -3.69 25.86 11.62
CA ARG A 231 -4.16 26.24 12.96
C ARG A 231 -3.29 25.60 14.04
N GLU A 232 -2.84 26.41 14.99
CA GLU A 232 -2.15 25.91 16.17
C GLU A 232 -3.15 25.28 17.13
N THR A 233 -2.79 24.13 17.71
CA THR A 233 -3.60 23.51 18.76
C THR A 233 -3.13 23.93 20.13
N THR A 234 -3.93 23.69 21.17
CA THR A 234 -3.55 23.88 22.58
C THR A 234 -2.23 23.21 22.95
N ASN A 235 -1.84 22.18 22.23
CA ASN A 235 -0.53 21.54 22.30
C ASN A 235 0.40 22.21 21.29
N LYS A 236 1.28 23.10 21.73
CA LYS A 236 2.20 23.93 20.92
C LYS A 236 3.04 23.16 19.87
N ASN A 237 3.11 21.83 19.95
CA ASN A 237 3.85 20.98 19.02
C ASN A 237 3.00 20.34 17.92
N THR A 238 1.68 20.52 17.91
CA THR A 238 0.79 19.91 16.92
C THR A 238 0.08 20.99 16.13
N LYS A 239 0.28 21.01 14.79
CA LYS A 239 -0.42 21.92 13.89
C LYS A 239 -1.49 21.14 13.12
N HIS A 240 -2.73 21.65 13.16
CA HIS A 240 -3.81 21.14 12.33
C HIS A 240 -3.84 21.88 11.01
N ILE A 241 -3.90 21.15 9.92
CA ILE A 241 -3.92 21.70 8.56
C ILE A 241 -5.33 21.51 8.02
N TYR A 242 -5.91 22.57 7.53
CA TYR A 242 -7.20 22.61 6.87
C TYR A 242 -7.04 23.04 5.42
N VAL A 243 -7.94 22.55 4.58
CA VAL A 243 -7.99 22.89 3.15
C VAL A 243 -9.40 23.28 2.76
N LYS A 244 -9.53 24.24 1.85
CA LYS A 244 -10.79 24.74 1.29
C LYS A 244 -10.64 24.89 -0.22
N ILE A 245 -11.71 24.62 -0.97
CA ILE A 245 -11.73 24.87 -2.43
C ILE A 245 -11.67 26.38 -2.65
N LYS A 246 -10.79 26.84 -3.56
CA LYS A 246 -10.76 28.23 -4.00
C LYS A 246 -12.02 28.57 -4.76
N GLU A 247 -12.55 29.76 -4.50
CA GLU A 247 -13.65 30.37 -5.25
C GLU A 247 -13.21 30.76 -6.67
#